data_bfcd89f358acb6c5a76ede45b12938c6
#
_entry.id   bfcd89f358acb6c5a76ede45b12938c6
#
_cell.length_a   1.000
_cell.length_b   1.000
_cell.length_c   1.000
_cell.angle_alpha   90.00
_cell.angle_beta   90.00
_cell.angle_gamma   90.00
#
_symmetry.space_group_name_H-M   'P 1'
#
loop_
_entity.id
_entity.type
_entity.pdbx_description
1 polymer ?
#
loop_
_entity_poly.entity_id
_entity_poly.type
_entity_poly.pdbx_seq_one_letter_code
_entity_poly.pdbx_strand_id
1 'polypeptide(L)'
;MTDRRRRTSKEPGYLVPALERGLRLLQAFSKDVPVQSLGELARELELPRATVFRLADTLEHLGFLIRDAESGEYRIGAAALKLGWNYLSALELPEIAYPYLSRLRYWTGASVHMAVRDGKEIVYVSRLPANAALTSNIRVGSRLPAHATSMGRAMLQDLEEDELFELYRGMRELA
;
A
#
# COMPACT_ATOMS: atom_id res chain seq x y z
N MET A 1 -12.92 -7.55 -24.81
CA MET A 1 -13.55 -6.22 -24.62
C MET A 1 -14.13 -6.19 -23.24
N THR A 2 -13.36 -5.75 -22.25
CA THR A 2 -13.76 -5.73 -20.84
C THR A 2 -13.73 -4.29 -20.39
N ASP A 3 -14.91 -3.76 -20.14
CA ASP A 3 -15.21 -2.41 -19.68
C ASP A 3 -14.46 -2.09 -18.37
N ARG A 4 -13.32 -1.41 -18.45
CA ARG A 4 -12.61 -0.84 -17.31
C ARG A 4 -13.37 0.42 -16.88
N ARG A 5 -14.33 0.24 -15.96
CA ARG A 5 -15.03 1.32 -15.29
C ARG A 5 -14.04 2.36 -14.77
N ARG A 6 -14.11 3.55 -15.35
CA ARG A 6 -13.47 4.80 -14.92
C ARG A 6 -13.70 5.00 -13.42
N ARG A 7 -12.66 4.88 -12.62
CA ARG A 7 -12.65 5.49 -11.28
C ARG A 7 -12.35 6.98 -11.44
N THR A 8 -13.37 7.75 -11.77
CA THR A 8 -13.31 9.20 -11.60
C THR A 8 -13.15 9.51 -10.11
N SER A 9 -12.33 10.48 -9.75
CA SER A 9 -12.17 11.05 -8.41
C SER A 9 -13.47 11.79 -8.02
N LYS A 10 -14.53 11.03 -7.80
CA LYS A 10 -15.78 11.55 -7.27
C LYS A 10 -15.53 11.80 -5.79
N GLU A 11 -15.78 13.03 -5.32
CA GLU A 11 -15.86 13.26 -3.88
C GLU A 11 -16.76 12.18 -3.27
N PRO A 12 -16.31 11.53 -2.17
CA PRO A 12 -17.09 10.44 -1.60
C PRO A 12 -18.45 10.98 -1.15
N GLY A 13 -19.51 10.56 -1.81
CA GLY A 13 -20.86 11.02 -1.53
C GLY A 13 -21.34 10.69 -0.12
N TYR A 14 -20.67 9.74 0.55
CA TYR A 14 -20.93 9.40 1.94
C TYR A 14 -19.72 8.66 2.52
N LEU A 15 -19.06 9.22 3.54
CA LEU A 15 -18.03 8.56 4.34
C LEU A 15 -18.60 8.15 5.69
N VAL A 16 -18.25 6.95 6.15
CA VAL A 16 -18.52 6.52 7.52
C VAL A 16 -17.28 6.86 8.37
N PRO A 17 -17.34 7.89 9.23
CA PRO A 17 -16.15 8.42 9.89
C PRO A 17 -15.44 7.38 10.78
N ALA A 18 -16.19 6.47 11.39
CA ALA A 18 -15.60 5.43 12.23
C ALA A 18 -14.78 4.42 11.41
N LEU A 19 -15.27 4.04 10.21
CA LEU A 19 -14.56 3.14 9.30
C LEU A 19 -13.29 3.79 8.76
N GLU A 20 -13.40 5.04 8.30
CA GLU A 20 -12.25 5.81 7.82
C GLU A 20 -11.15 5.88 8.88
N ARG A 21 -11.51 6.29 10.11
CA ARG A 21 -10.56 6.41 11.23
C ARG A 21 -9.93 5.07 11.60
N GLY A 22 -10.71 3.98 11.58
CA GLY A 22 -10.20 2.63 11.82
C GLY A 22 -9.17 2.18 10.77
N LEU A 23 -9.42 2.46 9.50
CA LEU A 23 -8.47 2.17 8.42
C LEU A 23 -7.21 3.04 8.53
N ARG A 24 -7.34 4.34 8.84
CA ARG A 24 -6.20 5.23 9.10
C ARG A 24 -5.36 4.74 10.28
N LEU A 25 -5.99 4.22 11.33
CA LEU A 25 -5.29 3.66 12.48
C LEU A 25 -4.42 2.45 12.08
N LEU A 26 -4.92 1.55 11.23
CA LEU A 26 -4.12 0.44 10.70
C LEU A 26 -2.96 0.93 9.81
N GLN A 27 -3.14 2.02 9.07
CA GLN A 27 -2.13 2.61 8.19
C GLN A 27 -1.02 3.36 8.95
N ALA A 28 -1.23 3.70 10.21
CA ALA A 28 -0.23 4.34 11.07
C ALA A 28 0.96 3.42 11.40
N PHE A 29 0.79 2.12 11.25
CA PHE A 29 1.87 1.15 11.45
C PHE A 29 2.68 0.95 10.18
N SER A 30 4.00 0.92 10.32
CA SER A 30 4.93 0.67 9.22
C SER A 30 6.09 -0.22 9.67
N LYS A 31 7.00 -0.55 8.73
CA LYS A 31 8.23 -1.25 9.08
C LYS A 31 9.10 -0.46 10.05
N ASP A 32 9.12 0.87 9.91
CA ASP A 32 9.95 1.77 10.72
C ASP A 32 9.26 2.12 12.05
N VAL A 33 7.93 1.97 12.11
CA VAL A 33 7.09 2.17 13.31
C VAL A 33 6.18 0.94 13.49
N PRO A 34 6.74 -0.22 13.87
CA PRO A 34 5.99 -1.48 13.94
C PRO A 34 5.11 -1.61 15.18
N VAL A 35 5.38 -0.83 16.21
CA VAL A 35 4.70 -0.85 17.51
C VAL A 35 4.37 0.58 17.91
N GLN A 36 3.18 0.81 18.45
CA GLN A 36 2.74 2.13 18.91
C GLN A 36 1.84 2.02 20.15
N SER A 37 1.99 3.00 21.05
CA SER A 37 1.08 3.20 22.18
C SER A 37 -0.20 3.94 21.73
N LEU A 38 -1.27 3.83 22.53
CA LEU A 38 -2.49 4.63 22.32
C LEU A 38 -2.23 6.15 22.28
N GLY A 39 -1.22 6.62 23.01
CA GLY A 39 -0.88 8.04 23.06
C GLY A 39 -0.26 8.52 21.76
N GLU A 40 0.61 7.71 21.15
CA GLU A 40 1.24 8.00 19.86
C GLU A 40 0.21 7.97 18.74
N LEU A 41 -0.62 6.92 18.67
CA LEU A 41 -1.72 6.81 17.72
C LEU A 41 -2.69 7.99 17.82
N ALA A 42 -3.04 8.43 19.04
CA ALA A 42 -3.94 9.57 19.24
C ALA A 42 -3.34 10.89 18.70
N ARG A 43 -2.03 11.06 18.87
CA ARG A 43 -1.29 12.22 18.37
C ARG A 43 -1.17 12.20 16.85
N GLU A 44 -0.79 11.06 16.27
CA GLU A 44 -0.61 10.90 14.83
C GLU A 44 -1.94 11.07 14.07
N LEU A 45 -3.02 10.51 14.61
CA LEU A 45 -4.34 10.58 13.98
C LEU A 45 -5.11 11.87 14.30
N GLU A 46 -4.57 12.72 15.19
CA GLU A 46 -5.24 13.93 15.69
C GLU A 46 -6.63 13.64 16.28
N LEU A 47 -6.77 12.50 17.00
CA LEU A 47 -8.03 12.06 17.58
C LEU A 47 -7.96 12.02 19.11
N PRO A 48 -9.11 12.22 19.81
CA PRO A 48 -9.19 12.00 21.24
C PRO A 48 -8.79 10.55 21.62
N ARG A 49 -8.00 10.42 22.68
CA ARG A 49 -7.49 9.12 23.17
C ARG A 49 -8.61 8.08 23.38
N ALA A 50 -9.77 8.51 23.90
CA ALA A 50 -10.93 7.63 24.05
C ALA A 50 -11.49 7.10 22.74
N THR A 51 -11.43 7.89 21.65
CA THR A 51 -11.84 7.45 20.32
C THR A 51 -10.86 6.42 19.78
N VAL A 52 -9.54 6.69 19.89
CA VAL A 52 -8.50 5.75 19.43
C VAL A 52 -8.58 4.43 20.21
N PHE A 53 -8.82 4.48 21.53
CA PHE A 53 -9.01 3.28 22.33
C PHE A 53 -10.16 2.41 21.80
N ARG A 54 -11.33 2.99 21.53
CA ARG A 54 -12.49 2.24 21.01
C ARG A 54 -12.23 1.64 19.62
N LEU A 55 -11.50 2.36 18.77
CA LEU A 55 -11.09 1.84 17.45
C LEU A 55 -10.09 0.70 17.58
N ALA A 56 -9.07 0.87 18.44
CA ALA A 56 -8.05 -0.14 18.66
C ALA A 56 -8.63 -1.41 19.29
N ASP A 57 -9.52 -1.29 20.29
CA ASP A 57 -10.23 -2.40 20.92
C ASP A 57 -11.06 -3.20 19.89
N THR A 58 -11.78 -2.49 19.01
CA THR A 58 -12.52 -3.14 17.92
C THR A 58 -11.60 -3.88 16.97
N LEU A 59 -10.49 -3.26 16.55
CA LEU A 59 -9.53 -3.85 15.63
C LEU A 59 -8.76 -5.02 16.27
N GLU A 60 -8.49 -4.97 17.58
CA GLU A 60 -7.93 -6.06 18.36
C GLU A 60 -8.90 -7.24 18.41
N HIS A 61 -10.17 -6.99 18.73
CA HIS A 61 -11.22 -8.03 18.73
C HIS A 61 -11.35 -8.71 17.36
N LEU A 62 -11.19 -7.98 16.27
CA LEU A 62 -11.20 -8.50 14.89
C LEU A 62 -9.88 -9.13 14.45
N GLY A 63 -8.83 -9.11 15.27
CA GLY A 63 -7.52 -9.67 14.99
C GLY A 63 -6.64 -8.83 14.06
N PHE A 64 -7.05 -7.60 13.74
CA PHE A 64 -6.24 -6.65 12.96
C PHE A 64 -5.14 -5.98 13.77
N LEU A 65 -5.32 -5.88 15.08
CA LEU A 65 -4.31 -5.45 16.03
C LEU A 65 -4.06 -6.53 17.07
N ILE A 66 -2.87 -6.50 17.63
CA ILE A 66 -2.49 -7.28 18.82
C ILE A 66 -1.97 -6.27 19.82
N ARG A 67 -2.51 -6.34 21.05
CA ARG A 67 -2.02 -5.56 22.16
C ARG A 67 -1.05 -6.39 22.98
N ASP A 68 0.09 -5.83 23.29
CA ASP A 68 1.03 -6.42 24.25
C ASP A 68 0.49 -6.26 25.67
N ALA A 69 0.47 -7.34 26.44
CA ALA A 69 -0.13 -7.36 27.77
C ALA A 69 0.70 -6.60 28.82
N GLU A 70 2.02 -6.50 28.63
CA GLU A 70 2.92 -5.85 29.59
C GLU A 70 3.05 -4.36 29.30
N SER A 71 3.36 -4.00 28.06
CA SER A 71 3.56 -2.59 27.66
C SER A 71 2.26 -1.86 27.36
N GLY A 72 1.20 -2.59 26.99
CA GLY A 72 -0.06 -2.03 26.51
C GLY A 72 0.02 -1.42 25.11
N GLU A 73 1.11 -1.63 24.40
CA GLU A 73 1.34 -1.15 23.03
C GLU A 73 0.66 -2.07 22.01
N TYR A 74 0.43 -1.52 20.81
CA TYR A 74 -0.24 -2.21 19.71
C TYR A 74 0.71 -2.48 18.57
N ARG A 75 0.46 -3.58 17.85
CA ARG A 75 1.10 -3.93 16.56
C ARG A 75 0.06 -4.54 15.62
N ILE A 76 0.37 -4.57 14.33
CA ILE A 76 -0.50 -5.20 13.32
C ILE A 76 -0.67 -6.68 13.61
N GLY A 77 -1.93 -7.14 13.59
CA GLY A 77 -2.34 -8.52 13.75
C GLY A 77 -2.43 -9.28 12.41
N ALA A 78 -2.46 -10.61 12.48
CA ALA A 78 -2.44 -11.49 11.32
C ALA A 78 -3.67 -11.35 10.39
N ALA A 79 -4.79 -10.82 10.89
CA ALA A 79 -5.97 -10.58 10.04
C ALA A 79 -5.70 -9.60 8.88
N ALA A 80 -4.76 -8.66 9.05
CA ALA A 80 -4.35 -7.73 8.00
C ALA A 80 -3.70 -8.46 6.81
N LEU A 81 -2.96 -9.55 7.05
CA LEU A 81 -2.33 -10.36 6.01
C LEU A 81 -3.36 -10.98 5.07
N LYS A 82 -4.52 -11.40 5.58
CA LYS A 82 -5.59 -11.98 4.77
C LYS A 82 -6.11 -11.00 3.71
N LEU A 83 -6.24 -9.70 4.06
CA LEU A 83 -6.67 -8.68 3.10
C LEU A 83 -5.64 -8.49 1.97
N GLY A 84 -4.36 -8.38 2.33
CA GLY A 84 -3.28 -8.27 1.35
C GLY A 84 -3.18 -9.52 0.47
N TRP A 85 -3.30 -10.71 1.05
CA TRP A 85 -3.31 -11.97 0.32
C TRP A 85 -4.48 -12.06 -0.66
N ASN A 86 -5.70 -11.71 -0.23
CA ASN A 86 -6.87 -11.72 -1.11
C ASN A 86 -6.69 -10.79 -2.32
N TYR A 87 -6.02 -9.64 -2.12
CA TYR A 87 -5.69 -8.75 -3.23
C TYR A 87 -4.67 -9.39 -4.18
N LEU A 88 -3.56 -9.92 -3.66
CA LEU A 88 -2.49 -10.51 -4.46
C LEU A 88 -2.95 -11.76 -5.22
N SER A 89 -3.72 -12.63 -4.57
CA SER A 89 -4.24 -13.87 -5.18
C SER A 89 -5.33 -13.61 -6.23
N ALA A 90 -5.98 -12.46 -6.20
CA ALA A 90 -6.92 -12.04 -7.25
C ALA A 90 -6.23 -11.46 -8.49
N LEU A 91 -4.91 -11.24 -8.44
CA LEU A 91 -4.12 -10.80 -9.58
C LEU A 91 -3.58 -12.02 -10.33
N GLU A 92 -4.09 -12.32 -11.50
CA GLU A 92 -3.56 -13.38 -12.38
C GLU A 92 -2.18 -13.03 -12.95
N LEU A 93 -1.93 -11.72 -13.11
CA LEU A 93 -0.73 -11.21 -13.77
C LEU A 93 0.60 -11.64 -13.11
N PRO A 94 0.77 -11.66 -11.75
CA PRO A 94 1.99 -12.15 -11.13
C PRO A 94 2.31 -13.61 -11.45
N GLU A 95 1.31 -14.47 -11.52
CA GLU A 95 1.48 -15.90 -11.85
C GLU A 95 1.90 -16.07 -13.31
N ILE A 96 1.22 -15.40 -14.24
CA ILE A 96 1.55 -15.43 -15.68
C ILE A 96 2.94 -14.86 -15.93
N ALA A 97 3.32 -13.79 -15.23
CA ALA A 97 4.59 -13.10 -15.42
C ALA A 97 5.79 -13.85 -14.78
N TYR A 98 5.55 -14.67 -13.76
CA TYR A 98 6.61 -15.30 -12.97
C TYR A 98 7.70 -16.01 -13.78
N PRO A 99 7.39 -16.88 -14.78
CA PRO A 99 8.41 -17.56 -15.57
C PRO A 99 9.29 -16.57 -16.37
N TYR A 100 8.71 -15.48 -16.88
CA TYR A 100 9.42 -14.44 -17.62
C TYR A 100 10.31 -13.60 -16.69
N LEU A 101 9.80 -13.21 -15.54
CA LEU A 101 10.55 -12.47 -14.53
C LEU A 101 11.71 -13.30 -13.97
N SER A 102 11.51 -14.60 -13.74
CA SER A 102 12.54 -15.52 -13.30
C SER A 102 13.67 -15.66 -14.32
N ARG A 103 13.32 -15.78 -15.60
CA ARG A 103 14.27 -15.83 -16.71
C ARG A 103 15.05 -14.52 -16.86
N LEU A 104 14.38 -13.38 -16.75
CA LEU A 104 15.03 -12.09 -16.76
C LEU A 104 16.03 -11.94 -15.61
N ARG A 105 15.62 -12.32 -14.38
CA ARG A 105 16.52 -12.35 -13.23
C ARG A 105 17.76 -13.24 -13.47
N TYR A 106 17.55 -14.42 -14.03
CA TYR A 106 18.64 -15.35 -14.32
C TYR A 106 19.65 -14.74 -15.29
N TRP A 107 19.19 -14.10 -16.35
CA TRP A 107 20.08 -13.50 -17.37
C TRP A 107 20.79 -12.24 -16.89
N THR A 108 20.12 -11.42 -16.10
CA THR A 108 20.67 -10.11 -15.68
C THR A 108 21.43 -10.18 -14.37
N GLY A 109 21.19 -11.20 -13.53
CA GLY A 109 21.68 -11.27 -12.16
C GLY A 109 21.08 -10.20 -11.23
N ALA A 110 20.20 -9.33 -11.75
CA ALA A 110 19.62 -8.21 -11.03
C ALA A 110 18.31 -8.60 -10.32
N SER A 111 17.89 -7.79 -9.34
CA SER A 111 16.55 -7.89 -8.77
C SER A 111 15.51 -7.48 -9.81
N VAL A 112 14.47 -8.29 -9.96
CA VAL A 112 13.34 -8.04 -10.85
C VAL A 112 12.09 -7.77 -10.03
N HIS A 113 11.36 -6.76 -10.41
CA HIS A 113 10.17 -6.34 -9.69
C HIS A 113 8.99 -6.21 -10.65
N MET A 114 7.78 -6.42 -10.13
CA MET A 114 6.55 -6.09 -10.81
C MET A 114 5.71 -5.19 -9.92
N ALA A 115 5.08 -4.20 -10.52
CA ALA A 115 4.19 -3.27 -9.84
C ALA A 115 2.90 -3.08 -10.64
N VAL A 116 1.88 -2.57 -9.98
CA VAL A 116 0.64 -2.08 -10.58
C VAL A 116 0.48 -0.61 -10.24
N ARG A 117 -0.17 0.16 -11.10
CA ARG A 117 -0.48 1.57 -10.81
C ARG A 117 -1.75 1.67 -9.98
N ASP A 118 -1.68 2.47 -8.92
CA ASP A 118 -2.81 2.84 -8.07
C ASP A 118 -2.83 4.36 -7.89
N GLY A 119 -3.62 5.03 -8.72
CA GLY A 119 -3.65 6.48 -8.79
C GLY A 119 -2.30 7.08 -9.20
N LYS A 120 -1.74 7.94 -8.33
CA LYS A 120 -0.45 8.63 -8.51
C LYS A 120 0.76 7.79 -8.11
N GLU A 121 0.55 6.59 -7.59
CA GLU A 121 1.58 5.71 -7.09
C GLU A 121 1.64 4.39 -7.86
N ILE A 122 2.74 3.68 -7.70
CA ILE A 122 2.85 2.27 -8.03
C ILE A 122 2.92 1.45 -6.76
N VAL A 123 2.32 0.26 -6.78
CA VAL A 123 2.38 -0.73 -5.70
C VAL A 123 3.12 -1.95 -6.21
N TYR A 124 4.17 -2.34 -5.51
CA TYR A 124 4.95 -3.52 -5.86
C TYR A 124 4.18 -4.79 -5.47
N VAL A 125 3.87 -5.63 -6.46
CA VAL A 125 3.07 -6.86 -6.28
C VAL A 125 3.91 -8.13 -6.41
N SER A 126 5.11 -8.07 -6.99
CA SER A 126 6.05 -9.19 -7.05
C SER A 126 7.49 -8.70 -6.98
N ARG A 127 8.36 -9.52 -6.37
CA ARG A 127 9.79 -9.27 -6.25
C ARG A 127 10.57 -10.59 -6.34
N LEU A 128 11.51 -10.65 -7.26
CA LEU A 128 12.53 -11.70 -7.35
C LEU A 128 13.88 -11.05 -7.03
N PRO A 129 14.46 -11.32 -5.85
CA PRO A 129 15.69 -10.66 -5.43
C PRO A 129 16.90 -11.12 -6.26
N ALA A 130 17.87 -10.25 -6.45
CA ALA A 130 19.19 -10.61 -6.98
C ALA A 130 19.90 -11.59 -6.04
N ASN A 131 20.89 -12.30 -6.57
CA ASN A 131 21.75 -13.16 -5.77
C ASN A 131 22.85 -12.38 -5.01
N ALA A 132 23.00 -11.07 -5.31
CA ALA A 132 24.00 -10.20 -4.71
C ALA A 132 23.54 -9.59 -3.37
N ALA A 133 24.50 -9.23 -2.51
CA ALA A 133 24.25 -8.66 -1.18
C ALA A 133 23.59 -7.26 -1.19
N LEU A 134 23.69 -6.51 -2.29
CA LEU A 134 23.03 -5.22 -2.46
C LEU A 134 21.57 -5.42 -2.85
N THR A 135 20.70 -5.47 -1.85
CA THR A 135 19.26 -5.57 -2.06
C THR A 135 18.61 -4.22 -1.81
N SER A 136 17.78 -3.78 -2.76
CA SER A 136 16.91 -2.63 -2.54
C SER A 136 15.93 -2.91 -1.37
N ASN A 137 15.57 -1.89 -0.59
CA ASN A 137 14.59 -2.01 0.50
C ASN A 137 13.14 -2.19 0.00
N ILE A 138 12.93 -2.23 -1.32
CA ILE A 138 11.60 -2.40 -1.93
C ILE A 138 11.08 -3.81 -1.65
N ARG A 139 9.85 -3.90 -1.15
CA ARG A 139 9.13 -5.14 -0.84
C ARG A 139 7.79 -5.18 -1.54
N VAL A 140 7.17 -6.35 -1.59
CA VAL A 140 5.75 -6.46 -1.97
C VAL A 140 4.93 -5.61 -1.01
N GLY A 141 4.02 -4.80 -1.55
CA GLY A 141 3.25 -3.80 -0.81
C GLY A 141 3.91 -2.41 -0.71
N SER A 142 5.21 -2.26 -1.05
CA SER A 142 5.83 -0.93 -1.11
C SER A 142 5.12 -0.05 -2.12
N ARG A 143 4.97 1.24 -1.79
CA ARG A 143 4.36 2.27 -2.64
C ARG A 143 5.38 3.34 -2.96
N LEU A 144 5.45 3.75 -4.21
CA LEU A 144 6.32 4.84 -4.66
C LEU A 144 5.55 5.73 -5.66
N PRO A 145 5.87 7.04 -5.73
CA PRO A 145 5.25 7.93 -6.69
C PRO A 145 5.48 7.45 -8.14
N ALA A 146 4.42 7.34 -8.92
CA ALA A 146 4.52 6.85 -10.30
C ALA A 146 5.44 7.72 -11.16
N HIS A 147 5.35 9.04 -11.04
CA HIS A 147 6.20 9.98 -11.79
C HIS A 147 7.70 9.84 -11.47
N ALA A 148 8.05 9.40 -10.28
CA ALA A 148 9.44 9.31 -9.79
C ALA A 148 10.10 7.97 -10.12
N THR A 149 9.36 6.97 -10.64
CA THR A 149 9.89 5.66 -10.96
C THR A 149 9.86 5.35 -12.45
N SER A 150 10.81 4.55 -12.96
CA SER A 150 10.80 4.12 -14.37
C SER A 150 9.55 3.31 -14.73
N MET A 151 9.15 2.38 -13.86
CA MET A 151 7.93 1.59 -14.05
C MET A 151 6.67 2.47 -14.03
N GLY A 152 6.60 3.41 -13.09
CA GLY A 152 5.47 4.32 -13.00
C GLY A 152 5.37 5.22 -14.22
N ARG A 153 6.48 5.79 -14.69
CA ARG A 153 6.50 6.59 -15.94
C ARG A 153 6.06 5.78 -17.15
N ALA A 154 6.51 4.52 -17.27
CA ALA A 154 6.06 3.63 -18.33
C ALA A 154 4.53 3.38 -18.29
N MET A 155 3.96 3.23 -17.09
CA MET A 155 2.50 3.06 -16.94
C MET A 155 1.72 4.36 -17.17
N LEU A 156 2.33 5.52 -16.93
CA LEU A 156 1.70 6.82 -17.17
C LEU A 156 1.63 7.16 -18.67
N GLN A 157 2.50 6.58 -19.49
CA GLN A 157 2.48 6.78 -20.96
C GLN A 157 1.21 6.23 -21.62
N ASP A 158 0.51 5.31 -20.98
CA ASP A 158 -0.76 4.75 -21.47
C ASP A 158 -1.97 5.66 -21.20
N LEU A 159 -1.76 6.80 -20.51
CA LEU A 159 -2.81 7.77 -20.22
C LEU A 159 -2.83 8.85 -21.29
N GLU A 160 -4.05 9.28 -21.66
CA GLU A 160 -4.24 10.48 -22.47
C GLU A 160 -3.80 11.74 -21.68
N GLU A 161 -3.42 12.81 -22.39
CA GLU A 161 -2.90 14.03 -21.78
C GLU A 161 -3.87 14.64 -20.78
N ASP A 162 -5.16 14.66 -21.08
CA ASP A 162 -6.21 15.15 -20.18
C ASP A 162 -6.32 14.29 -18.90
N GLU A 163 -6.20 12.98 -19.03
CA GLU A 163 -6.24 12.05 -17.89
C GLU A 163 -5.01 12.24 -16.99
N LEU A 164 -3.84 12.45 -17.60
CA LEU A 164 -2.60 12.73 -16.89
C LEU A 164 -2.68 14.07 -16.15
N PHE A 165 -3.20 15.11 -16.80
CA PHE A 165 -3.39 16.42 -16.21
C PHE A 165 -4.36 16.36 -15.01
N GLU A 166 -5.51 15.71 -15.16
CA GLU A 166 -6.46 15.52 -14.06
C GLU A 166 -5.85 14.73 -12.91
N LEU A 167 -5.09 13.67 -13.22
CA LEU A 167 -4.42 12.85 -12.21
C LEU A 167 -3.49 13.69 -11.35
N TYR A 168 -2.72 14.61 -11.94
CA TYR A 168 -1.71 15.42 -11.23
C TYR A 168 -2.18 16.84 -10.90
N ARG A 169 -3.45 17.18 -11.14
CA ARG A 169 -4.01 18.51 -10.82
C ARG A 169 -3.73 18.87 -9.35
N GLY A 170 -3.19 20.06 -9.14
CA GLY A 170 -2.90 20.62 -7.81
C GLY A 170 -1.60 20.14 -7.15
N MET A 171 -0.81 19.24 -7.79
CA MET A 171 0.54 18.92 -7.32
C MET A 171 1.52 20.03 -7.72
N ARG A 172 2.13 20.68 -6.72
CA ARG A 172 3.18 21.69 -6.90
C ARG A 172 4.59 21.11 -7.00
N GLU A 173 4.76 19.81 -6.80
CA GLU A 173 6.06 19.14 -6.65
C GLU A 173 6.62 18.53 -7.94
N LEU A 174 6.05 18.85 -9.10
CA LEU A 174 6.54 18.36 -10.40
C LEU A 174 7.49 19.35 -11.10
N ALA A 175 7.90 20.41 -10.42
CA ALA A 175 8.83 21.40 -10.96
C ALA A 175 10.27 21.14 -10.52
#